data_f3cde5b66e4538c87175f43eeaa7ec1b
#
_entry.id   f3cde5b66e4538c87175f43eeaa7ec1b
#
_cell.length_a   1.000
_cell.length_b   1.000
_cell.length_c   1.000
_cell.angle_alpha   90.00
_cell.angle_beta   90.00
_cell.angle_gamma   90.00
#
_symmetry.space_group_name_H-M   'P 1'
#
loop_
_entity.id
_entity.type
_entity.pdbx_description
1 polymer ?
#
loop_
_entity_poly.entity_id
_entity_poly.type
_entity_poly.pdbx_seq_one_letter_code
_entity_poly.pdbx_strand_id
1 'polypeptide(L)' 'MKILQNSDIPIYKQISSQLREQILNGIINEGDYLPSIRGLARDLKISVITTMKAYEELVDEGLVSAVHGKGYIVN' A
#
# COMPACT_ATOMS: atom_id res chain seq x y z
N MET A 1 -2.12 -4.93 -9.49
CA MET A 1 -1.72 -5.66 -8.27
C MET A 1 -2.56 -6.92 -8.14
N LYS A 2 -1.95 -8.01 -7.81
CA LYS A 2 -2.65 -9.29 -7.73
C LYS A 2 -2.68 -9.79 -6.29
N ILE A 3 -3.88 -10.11 -5.80
CA ILE A 3 -4.10 -10.57 -4.43
C ILE A 3 -4.61 -12.00 -4.46
N LEU A 4 -4.01 -12.87 -3.62
CA LEU A 4 -4.42 -14.26 -3.50
C LEU A 4 -5.28 -14.43 -2.24
N GLN A 5 -6.57 -14.70 -2.44
CA GLN A 5 -7.52 -14.82 -1.33
C GLN A 5 -7.29 -16.08 -0.50
N ASN A 6 -6.81 -17.15 -1.13
CA ASN A 6 -6.63 -18.44 -0.46
C ASN A 6 -5.19 -18.69 0.01
N SER A 7 -4.36 -17.65 0.07
CA SER A 7 -2.99 -17.75 0.55
C SER A 7 -2.96 -17.75 2.08
N ASP A 8 -1.93 -18.37 2.66
CA ASP A 8 -1.67 -18.27 4.09
C ASP A 8 -1.18 -16.88 4.49
N ILE A 9 -0.76 -16.07 3.51
CA ILE A 9 -0.29 -14.71 3.76
C ILE A 9 -1.49 -13.78 3.82
N PRO A 10 -1.67 -13.05 4.93
CA PRO A 10 -2.78 -12.08 5.04
C PRO A 10 -2.78 -11.09 3.88
N ILE A 11 -3.98 -10.67 3.47
CA ILE A 11 -4.11 -9.76 2.33
C ILE A 11 -3.33 -8.48 2.52
N TYR A 12 -3.38 -7.87 3.71
CA TYR A 12 -2.64 -6.62 3.92
C TYR A 12 -1.13 -6.81 3.76
N LYS A 13 -0.61 -7.98 4.12
CA LYS A 13 0.81 -8.29 3.93
C LYS A 13 1.16 -8.44 2.45
N GLN A 14 0.25 -9.00 1.66
CA GLN A 14 0.45 -9.10 0.22
C GLN A 14 0.51 -7.73 -0.41
N ILE A 15 -0.35 -6.81 0.03
CA ILE A 15 -0.38 -5.44 -0.48
C ILE A 15 0.92 -4.70 -0.11
N SER A 16 1.29 -4.72 1.18
CA SER A 16 2.50 -4.00 1.62
C SER A 16 3.75 -4.56 0.95
N SER A 17 3.82 -5.87 0.78
CA SER A 17 4.94 -6.53 0.14
C SER A 17 5.09 -6.08 -1.32
N GLN A 18 3.98 -6.06 -2.08
CA GLN A 18 4.02 -5.65 -3.47
C GLN A 18 4.35 -4.17 -3.63
N LEU A 19 3.78 -3.31 -2.80
CA LEU A 19 4.09 -1.88 -2.84
C LEU A 19 5.54 -1.61 -2.44
N ARG A 20 6.02 -2.29 -1.42
CA ARG A 20 7.43 -2.18 -0.99
C ARG A 20 8.37 -2.53 -2.14
N GLU A 21 8.08 -3.62 -2.83
CA GLU A 21 8.89 -4.04 -3.96
C GLU A 21 8.87 -3.02 -5.08
N GLN A 22 7.71 -2.44 -5.39
CA GLN A 22 7.59 -1.41 -6.41
C GLN A 22 8.38 -0.15 -6.05
N ILE A 23 8.40 0.21 -4.78
CA ILE A 23 9.19 1.36 -4.29
C ILE A 23 10.68 1.05 -4.41
N LEU A 24 11.12 -0.12 -3.96
CA LEU A 24 12.53 -0.49 -3.96
C LEU A 24 13.08 -0.69 -5.37
N ASN A 25 12.23 -1.10 -6.31
CA ASN A 25 12.62 -1.31 -7.70
C ASN A 25 12.45 -0.05 -8.59
N GLY A 26 12.05 1.08 -8.00
CA GLY A 26 11.94 2.32 -8.73
C GLY A 26 10.71 2.45 -9.63
N ILE A 27 9.73 1.56 -9.46
CA ILE A 27 8.46 1.65 -10.21
C ILE A 27 7.63 2.80 -9.63
N ILE A 28 7.61 2.91 -8.29
CA ILE A 28 7.04 4.07 -7.60
C ILE A 28 8.22 4.82 -7.00
N ASN A 29 8.35 6.09 -7.32
CA ASN A 29 9.54 6.85 -6.98
C ASN A 29 9.33 7.81 -5.82
N GLU A 30 10.43 8.26 -5.23
CA GLU A 30 10.41 9.29 -4.19
C GLU A 30 9.56 10.48 -4.66
N GLY A 31 8.66 10.94 -3.81
CA GLY A 31 7.78 12.05 -4.15
C GLY A 31 6.47 11.64 -4.82
N ASP A 32 6.35 10.39 -5.26
CA ASP A 32 5.09 9.90 -5.82
C ASP A 32 4.13 9.54 -4.69
N TYR A 33 2.83 9.72 -4.96
CA TYR A 33 1.80 9.28 -4.04
C TYR A 33 1.38 7.85 -4.37
N LEU A 34 1.14 7.05 -3.34
CA LEU A 34 0.49 5.76 -3.52
C LEU A 34 -0.95 5.97 -3.96
N PRO A 35 -1.58 4.96 -4.59
CA PRO A 35 -3.02 5.02 -4.86
C PRO A 35 -3.77 5.33 -3.57
N SER A 36 -4.90 6.01 -3.64
CA SER A 36 -5.68 6.29 -2.44
C SER A 36 -6.16 5.00 -1.81
N ILE A 37 -6.29 4.99 -0.48
CA ILE A 37 -6.76 3.81 0.24
C ILE A 37 -8.11 3.35 -0.29
N ARG A 38 -9.05 4.28 -0.47
CA ARG A 38 -10.39 3.92 -0.96
C ARG A 38 -10.36 3.42 -2.40
N GLY A 39 -9.52 4.04 -3.24
CA GLY A 39 -9.37 3.62 -4.63
C GLY A 39 -8.80 2.22 -4.74
N LEU A 40 -7.74 1.95 -4.00
CA LEU A 40 -7.11 0.63 -4.03
C LEU A 40 -8.03 -0.44 -3.46
N ALA A 41 -8.70 -0.13 -2.35
CA ALA A 41 -9.65 -1.06 -1.73
C ALA A 41 -10.76 -1.43 -2.71
N ARG A 42 -11.31 -0.44 -3.41
CA ARG A 42 -12.34 -0.67 -4.41
C ARG A 42 -11.82 -1.53 -5.57
N ASP A 43 -10.63 -1.20 -6.07
CA ASP A 43 -10.06 -1.90 -7.21
C ASP A 43 -9.75 -3.36 -6.89
N LEU A 44 -9.31 -3.63 -5.67
CA LEU A 44 -8.97 -4.99 -5.23
C LEU A 44 -10.15 -5.72 -4.59
N LYS A 45 -11.28 -5.02 -4.41
CA LYS A 45 -12.49 -5.58 -3.78
C LYS A 45 -12.22 -6.09 -2.37
N ILE A 46 -11.53 -5.28 -1.58
CA ILE A 46 -11.19 -5.58 -0.19
C ILE A 46 -11.63 -4.41 0.69
N SER A 47 -11.54 -4.59 2.01
CA SER A 47 -11.97 -3.54 2.93
C SER A 47 -10.96 -2.39 2.97
N VAL A 48 -11.47 -1.19 3.28
CA VAL A 48 -10.65 -0.02 3.51
C VAL A 48 -9.69 -0.26 4.69
N ILE A 49 -10.17 -0.94 5.73
CA ILE A 49 -9.36 -1.23 6.92
C ILE A 49 -8.15 -2.09 6.56
N THR A 50 -8.34 -3.12 5.73
CA THR A 50 -7.24 -3.98 5.29
C THR A 50 -6.20 -3.19 4.49
N THR A 51 -6.68 -2.33 3.59
CA THR A 51 -5.78 -1.49 2.78
C THR A 51 -5.02 -0.51 3.67
N MET A 52 -5.70 0.12 4.62
CA MET A 52 -5.08 1.05 5.56
C MET A 52 -3.97 0.37 6.36
N LYS A 53 -4.23 -0.86 6.82
CA LYS A 53 -3.23 -1.62 7.58
C LYS A 53 -1.96 -1.84 6.77
N ALA A 54 -2.09 -2.11 5.48
CA ALA A 54 -0.93 -2.26 4.60
C ALA A 54 -0.14 -0.96 4.51
N TYR A 55 -0.82 0.16 4.35
CA TYR A 55 -0.15 1.46 4.23
C TYR A 55 0.53 1.85 5.54
N GLU A 56 -0.12 1.57 6.67
CA GLU A 56 0.48 1.85 7.98
C GLU A 56 1.77 1.06 8.19
N GLU A 57 1.84 -0.16 7.69
CA GLU A 57 3.06 -0.95 7.75
C GLU A 57 4.19 -0.27 6.98
N LEU A 58 3.91 0.28 5.80
CA LEU A 58 4.91 1.00 5.01
C LEU A 58 5.34 2.30 5.71
N VAL A 59 4.42 2.96 6.39
CA VAL A 59 4.76 4.14 7.20
C VAL A 59 5.71 3.75 8.33
N ASP A 60 5.40 2.67 9.03
CA ASP A 60 6.22 2.20 10.14
C ASP A 60 7.64 1.82 9.68
N GLU A 61 7.79 1.38 8.44
CA GLU A 61 9.09 1.05 7.86
C GLU A 61 9.83 2.28 7.33
N GLY A 62 9.21 3.45 7.36
CA GLY A 62 9.84 4.65 6.86
C GLY A 62 9.85 4.80 5.35
N LEU A 63 9.13 3.95 4.63
CA LEU A 63 9.09 4.01 3.17
C LEU A 63 8.14 5.05 2.63
N VAL A 64 7.07 5.35 3.36
CA VAL A 64 6.10 6.37 2.97
C VAL A 64 5.72 7.19 4.19
N SER A 65 5.15 8.37 3.94
CA SER A 65 4.63 9.25 4.98
C SER A 65 3.18 9.61 4.67
N ALA A 66 2.36 9.66 5.71
CA ALA A 66 0.98 10.11 5.57
C ALA A 66 0.97 11.63 5.49
N VAL A 67 0.30 12.17 4.47
CA VAL A 67 0.14 13.61 4.31
C VAL A 67 -1.33 13.93 4.45
N HIS A 68 -1.67 14.68 5.51
CA HIS A 68 -3.06 15.00 5.82
C HIS A 68 -3.78 15.63 4.63
N GLY A 69 -4.94 15.08 4.28
CA GLY A 69 -5.75 15.57 3.19
C GLY A 69 -5.26 15.21 1.79
N LYS A 70 -4.10 14.54 1.67
CA LYS A 70 -3.53 14.23 0.35
C LYS A 70 -3.25 12.76 0.12
N GLY A 71 -2.90 12.00 1.15
CA GLY A 71 -2.65 10.57 1.02
C GLY A 71 -1.27 10.18 1.55
N TYR A 72 -0.65 9.21 0.90
CA TYR A 72 0.64 8.64 1.34
C TYR A 72 1.67 8.86 0.25
N ILE A 73 2.75 9.52 0.60
CA ILE A 73 3.83 9.88 -0.33
C ILE A 73 5.06 9.02 -0.06
N VAL A 74 5.77 8.63 -1.13
CA VAL A 74 7.00 7.85 -1.00
C VAL A 74 8.13 8.78 -0.52
N ASN A 75 8.79 8.35 0.53
CA ASN A 75 9.90 9.11 1.14
C ASN A 75 11.17 9.05 0.32
#